data_b462c4d1635ac3fc1f9bde78eedeb940
#
_entry.id   b462c4d1635ac3fc1f9bde78eedeb940
#
_cell.length_a   1.000
_cell.length_b   1.000
_cell.length_c   1.000
_cell.angle_alpha   90.00
_cell.angle_beta   90.00
_cell.angle_gamma   90.00
#
_symmetry.space_group_name_H-M   'P 1'
#
loop_
_entity.id
_entity.type
_entity.pdbx_description
1 polymer ?
#
loop_
_entity_poly.entity_id
_entity_poly.type
_entity_poly.pdbx_seq_one_letter_code
_entity_poly.pdbx_strand_id
1 'polypeptide(L)'
;MNFDDLKARVSDGSIDTVLACFVDMQGRLMGKRFHARHFMDGGWEETHCCNYLLATDLEMATPDGYKSTSWEAGYGDYVMKPDMATLRLMPWLEGTAMVLCDMIDHHTHEPVPHSPRQMLKKQVARLTEMGLTPMMATELEFFLFEKNFDDIRRSGFRDLTPISGYNEDYNILQTTREEHVMRPIRNHLFAAGIPIENSKGEAETGQEELNIRYADAIARADHHTIA
;
A
#
# COMPACT_ATOMS: atom_id res chain seq x y z
N MET A 1 -15.24 0.22 -6.38
CA MET A 1 -16.34 -0.47 -5.63
C MET A 1 -16.84 0.48 -4.56
N ASN A 2 -18.13 0.60 -4.36
CA ASN A 2 -18.72 1.38 -3.27
C ASN A 2 -19.15 0.48 -2.10
N PHE A 3 -19.68 1.08 -1.01
CA PHE A 3 -20.07 0.33 0.19
C PHE A 3 -21.27 -0.60 -0.05
N ASP A 4 -22.23 -0.20 -0.88
CA ASP A 4 -23.38 -1.05 -1.20
C ASP A 4 -22.97 -2.26 -2.05
N ASP A 5 -22.01 -2.08 -2.96
CA ASP A 5 -21.41 -3.21 -3.71
C ASP A 5 -20.70 -4.18 -2.76
N LEU A 6 -19.95 -3.68 -1.76
CA LEU A 6 -19.33 -4.52 -0.75
C LEU A 6 -20.37 -5.32 0.02
N LYS A 7 -21.42 -4.64 0.48
CA LYS A 7 -22.52 -5.28 1.23
C LYS A 7 -23.19 -6.40 0.43
N ALA A 8 -23.48 -6.16 -0.83
CA ALA A 8 -24.06 -7.16 -1.72
C ALA A 8 -23.14 -8.39 -1.86
N ARG A 9 -21.83 -8.16 -2.10
CA ARG A 9 -20.82 -9.22 -2.27
C ARG A 9 -20.51 -9.98 -0.99
N VAL A 10 -20.61 -9.36 0.16
CA VAL A 10 -20.53 -10.04 1.46
C VAL A 10 -21.77 -10.91 1.71
N SER A 11 -22.94 -10.42 1.29
CA SER A 11 -24.21 -11.16 1.43
C SER A 11 -24.28 -12.40 0.53
N ASP A 12 -23.80 -12.33 -0.69
CA ASP A 12 -23.76 -13.46 -1.64
C ASP A 12 -22.56 -14.39 -1.46
N GLY A 13 -21.60 -14.02 -0.58
CA GLY A 13 -20.43 -14.82 -0.24
C GLY A 13 -19.25 -14.66 -1.23
N SER A 14 -19.34 -13.76 -2.21
CA SER A 14 -18.24 -13.50 -3.17
C SER A 14 -17.10 -12.69 -2.55
N ILE A 15 -17.32 -12.06 -1.38
CA ILE A 15 -16.29 -11.46 -0.52
C ILE A 15 -16.48 -11.99 0.91
N ASP A 16 -15.45 -12.59 1.46
CA ASP A 16 -15.40 -13.08 2.84
C ASP A 16 -14.36 -12.35 3.70
N THR A 17 -13.45 -11.61 3.07
CA THR A 17 -12.31 -10.94 3.72
C THR A 17 -12.25 -9.45 3.33
N VAL A 18 -12.03 -8.58 4.33
CA VAL A 18 -11.71 -7.16 4.11
C VAL A 18 -10.38 -6.83 4.77
N LEU A 19 -9.46 -6.30 3.98
CA LEU A 19 -8.21 -5.73 4.46
C LEU A 19 -8.44 -4.26 4.82
N ALA A 20 -8.32 -3.91 6.10
CA ALA A 20 -8.26 -2.53 6.55
C ALA A 20 -6.78 -2.18 6.75
N CYS A 21 -6.24 -1.33 5.88
CA CYS A 21 -4.81 -1.05 5.80
C CYS A 21 -4.49 0.42 6.02
N PHE A 22 -3.31 0.70 6.54
CA PHE A 22 -2.69 2.03 6.59
C PHE A 22 -1.25 1.96 6.09
N VAL A 23 -0.63 3.09 5.85
CA VAL A 23 0.76 3.20 5.40
C VAL A 23 1.65 3.57 6.55
N ASP A 24 2.71 2.80 6.78
CA ASP A 24 3.71 3.10 7.80
C ASP A 24 4.78 4.09 7.31
N MET A 25 5.78 4.38 8.15
CA MET A 25 6.85 5.34 7.86
C MET A 25 7.81 4.89 6.76
N GLN A 26 7.82 3.61 6.39
CA GLN A 26 8.61 3.04 5.30
C GLN A 26 7.79 2.85 4.00
N GLY A 27 6.52 3.26 3.99
CA GLY A 27 5.64 3.10 2.85
C GLY A 27 4.97 1.71 2.75
N ARG A 28 5.11 0.86 3.78
CA ARG A 28 4.53 -0.49 3.78
C ARG A 28 3.05 -0.45 4.12
N LEU A 29 2.28 -1.33 3.48
CA LEU A 29 0.90 -1.58 3.89
C LEU A 29 0.87 -2.42 5.16
N MET A 30 0.38 -1.80 6.22
CA MET A 30 0.13 -2.41 7.52
C MET A 30 -1.38 -2.51 7.74
N GLY A 31 -1.86 -3.44 8.57
CA GLY A 31 -3.30 -3.51 8.83
C GLY A 31 -3.79 -4.84 9.36
N LYS A 32 -5.10 -5.04 9.22
CA LYS A 32 -5.81 -6.22 9.71
C LYS A 32 -6.64 -6.87 8.60
N ARG A 33 -6.76 -8.18 8.67
CA ARG A 33 -7.74 -8.95 7.88
C ARG A 33 -8.98 -9.18 8.72
N PHE A 34 -10.10 -8.66 8.25
CA PHE A 34 -11.40 -8.87 8.87
C PHE A 34 -12.16 -9.98 8.13
N HIS A 35 -12.87 -10.81 8.89
CA HIS A 35 -14.00 -11.51 8.31
C HIS A 35 -15.00 -10.45 7.82
N ALA A 36 -15.44 -10.54 6.57
CA ALA A 36 -16.20 -9.46 5.94
C ALA A 36 -17.50 -9.12 6.67
N ARG A 37 -18.21 -10.13 7.25
CA ARG A 37 -19.41 -9.88 8.06
C ARG A 37 -19.11 -9.03 9.29
N HIS A 38 -18.01 -9.34 10.00
CA HIS A 38 -17.61 -8.54 11.17
C HIS A 38 -17.22 -7.11 10.77
N PHE A 39 -16.58 -6.94 9.61
CA PHE A 39 -16.32 -5.61 9.07
C PHE A 39 -17.62 -4.84 8.80
N MET A 40 -18.63 -5.49 8.26
CA MET A 40 -19.96 -4.90 8.02
C MET A 40 -20.72 -4.58 9.31
N ASP A 41 -20.45 -5.28 10.43
CA ASP A 41 -21.08 -5.07 11.73
C ASP A 41 -20.50 -3.90 12.54
N GLY A 42 -19.52 -3.16 12.00
CA GLY A 42 -18.93 -1.98 12.67
C GLY A 42 -17.49 -1.67 12.31
N GLY A 43 -16.73 -2.64 11.80
CA GLY A 43 -15.32 -2.41 11.40
C GLY A 43 -15.14 -1.37 10.30
N TRP A 44 -16.19 -1.08 9.54
CA TRP A 44 -16.21 -0.04 8.50
C TRP A 44 -16.29 1.39 9.08
N GLU A 45 -16.74 1.54 10.30
CA GLU A 45 -16.77 2.85 10.98
C GLU A 45 -15.39 3.20 11.52
N GLU A 46 -14.79 2.27 12.28
CA GLU A 46 -13.43 2.38 12.80
C GLU A 46 -12.93 1.04 13.33
N THR A 47 -11.62 0.92 13.43
CA THR A 47 -10.93 -0.15 14.16
C THR A 47 -9.67 0.42 14.82
N HIS A 48 -8.96 -0.37 15.62
CA HIS A 48 -7.80 0.12 16.37
C HIS A 48 -6.53 -0.66 16.00
N CYS A 49 -5.38 -0.05 16.21
CA CYS A 49 -4.10 -0.72 16.14
C CYS A 49 -3.12 -0.09 17.14
N CYS A 50 -2.09 -0.83 17.52
CA CYS A 50 -1.08 -0.32 18.44
C CYS A 50 -0.34 0.90 17.84
N ASN A 51 -0.12 1.92 18.66
CA ASN A 51 0.48 3.18 18.22
C ASN A 51 1.95 3.03 17.80
N TYR A 52 2.67 2.01 18.28
CA TYR A 52 4.05 1.75 17.89
C TYR A 52 4.22 1.38 16.41
N LEU A 53 3.15 0.99 15.71
CA LEU A 53 3.23 0.59 14.29
C LEU A 53 3.68 1.72 13.36
N LEU A 54 3.58 2.99 13.79
CA LEU A 54 4.18 4.13 13.10
C LEU A 54 5.61 4.46 13.57
N ALA A 55 6.21 3.61 14.40
CA ALA A 55 7.54 3.80 14.98
C ALA A 55 8.41 2.53 14.91
N THR A 56 8.05 1.57 14.06
CA THR A 56 8.86 0.37 13.81
C THR A 56 9.92 0.63 12.76
N ASP A 57 11.02 -0.11 12.85
CA ASP A 57 12.05 -0.15 11.80
C ASP A 57 11.72 -1.19 10.70
N LEU A 58 12.66 -1.46 9.80
CA LEU A 58 12.48 -2.41 8.71
C LEU A 58 12.28 -3.85 9.18
N GLU A 59 12.83 -4.22 10.32
CA GLU A 59 12.68 -5.55 10.95
C GLU A 59 11.47 -5.65 11.89
N MET A 60 10.60 -4.62 11.91
CA MET A 60 9.45 -4.49 12.81
C MET A 60 9.82 -4.36 14.29
N ALA A 61 11.07 -4.06 14.62
CA ALA A 61 11.45 -3.71 15.98
C ALA A 61 10.97 -2.29 16.33
N THR A 62 10.75 -2.04 17.61
CA THR A 62 10.31 -0.75 18.14
C THR A 62 11.49 -0.03 18.81
N PRO A 63 12.28 0.78 18.06
CA PRO A 63 13.40 1.48 18.64
C PRO A 63 12.94 2.55 19.64
N ASP A 64 13.78 2.81 20.64
CA ASP A 64 13.53 3.84 21.64
C ASP A 64 13.65 5.26 21.06
N GLY A 65 13.15 6.25 21.84
CA GLY A 65 13.33 7.67 21.55
C GLY A 65 12.13 8.37 20.89
N TYR A 66 11.07 7.64 20.56
CA TYR A 66 9.85 8.26 20.07
C TYR A 66 9.00 8.83 21.21
N LYS A 67 8.51 10.07 21.03
CA LYS A 67 7.65 10.73 22.01
C LYS A 67 6.22 10.18 22.04
N SER A 68 5.75 9.69 20.89
CA SER A 68 4.39 9.21 20.70
C SER A 68 4.19 7.79 21.23
N THR A 69 5.26 7.04 21.43
CA THR A 69 5.20 5.63 21.84
C THR A 69 6.54 5.21 22.43
N SER A 70 6.54 4.66 23.65
CA SER A 70 7.72 4.07 24.31
C SER A 70 7.27 3.18 25.47
N TRP A 71 8.20 2.39 26.01
CA TRP A 71 7.98 1.65 27.28
C TRP A 71 7.57 2.56 28.41
N GLU A 72 8.25 3.71 28.58
CA GLU A 72 7.97 4.66 29.66
C GLU A 72 6.62 5.33 29.52
N ALA A 73 6.20 5.65 28.29
CA ALA A 73 4.89 6.27 28.02
C ALA A 73 3.73 5.24 28.11
N GLY A 74 4.04 3.95 28.08
CA GLY A 74 3.08 2.89 27.87
C GLY A 74 2.58 2.88 26.42
N TYR A 75 2.52 1.72 25.79
CA TYR A 75 1.93 1.58 24.46
C TYR A 75 0.42 1.77 24.53
N GLY A 76 -0.12 2.55 23.60
CA GLY A 76 -1.55 2.77 23.43
C GLY A 76 -2.00 2.40 22.03
N ASP A 77 -3.20 2.85 21.66
CA ASP A 77 -3.80 2.58 20.37
C ASP A 77 -3.97 3.85 19.53
N TYR A 78 -3.93 3.69 18.23
CA TYR A 78 -4.50 4.60 17.26
C TYR A 78 -5.81 4.03 16.71
N VAL A 79 -6.72 4.91 16.33
CA VAL A 79 -7.90 4.57 15.55
C VAL A 79 -7.49 4.50 14.08
N MET A 80 -7.81 3.39 13.43
CA MET A 80 -7.78 3.21 11.99
C MET A 80 -9.17 3.51 11.45
N LYS A 81 -9.36 4.66 10.80
CA LYS A 81 -10.63 5.07 10.22
C LYS A 81 -10.66 4.78 8.73
N PRO A 82 -11.48 3.81 8.27
CA PRO A 82 -11.55 3.46 6.86
C PRO A 82 -12.00 4.64 5.98
N ASP A 83 -11.22 4.95 4.95
CA ASP A 83 -11.59 5.89 3.89
C ASP A 83 -12.30 5.11 2.78
N MET A 84 -13.64 5.07 2.86
CA MET A 84 -14.46 4.25 1.97
C MET A 84 -14.36 4.67 0.49
N ALA A 85 -13.82 5.84 0.17
CA ALA A 85 -13.52 6.22 -1.21
C ALA A 85 -12.38 5.38 -1.83
N THR A 86 -11.56 4.76 -0.98
CA THR A 86 -10.45 3.90 -1.41
C THR A 86 -10.83 2.42 -1.56
N LEU A 87 -12.06 2.05 -1.20
CA LEU A 87 -12.54 0.67 -1.21
C LEU A 87 -12.44 0.04 -2.61
N ARG A 88 -11.78 -1.12 -2.70
CA ARG A 88 -11.56 -1.84 -3.96
C ARG A 88 -11.45 -3.34 -3.79
N LEU A 89 -11.63 -4.08 -4.89
CA LEU A 89 -11.31 -5.50 -4.95
C LEU A 89 -9.80 -5.70 -5.02
N MET A 90 -9.34 -6.83 -4.49
CA MET A 90 -7.96 -7.31 -4.60
C MET A 90 -7.92 -8.53 -5.54
N PRO A 91 -7.77 -8.34 -6.86
CA PRO A 91 -7.94 -9.44 -7.83
C PRO A 91 -6.94 -10.60 -7.68
N TRP A 92 -5.83 -10.38 -7.01
CA TRP A 92 -4.82 -11.41 -6.68
C TRP A 92 -5.06 -12.11 -5.35
N LEU A 93 -6.10 -11.73 -4.61
CA LEU A 93 -6.55 -12.37 -3.37
C LEU A 93 -8.02 -12.75 -3.53
N GLU A 94 -8.30 -14.05 -3.61
CA GLU A 94 -9.66 -14.54 -3.75
C GLU A 94 -10.56 -14.03 -2.62
N GLY A 95 -11.79 -13.68 -2.92
CA GLY A 95 -12.81 -13.24 -1.96
C GLY A 95 -12.44 -11.99 -1.13
N THR A 96 -11.49 -11.17 -1.59
CA THR A 96 -10.90 -10.11 -0.78
C THR A 96 -11.19 -8.72 -1.34
N ALA A 97 -11.62 -7.81 -0.46
CA ALA A 97 -11.62 -6.37 -0.67
C ALA A 97 -10.59 -5.68 0.23
N MET A 98 -10.20 -4.46 -0.12
CA MET A 98 -9.30 -3.63 0.68
C MET A 98 -9.82 -2.20 0.79
N VAL A 99 -9.55 -1.58 1.94
CA VAL A 99 -9.77 -0.16 2.20
C VAL A 99 -8.54 0.43 2.90
N LEU A 100 -8.13 1.64 2.52
CA LEU A 100 -7.11 2.39 3.23
C LEU A 100 -7.74 3.16 4.40
N CYS A 101 -7.02 3.23 5.51
CA CYS A 101 -7.45 3.90 6.72
C CYS A 101 -6.61 5.14 7.00
N ASP A 102 -7.27 6.17 7.47
CA ASP A 102 -6.63 7.30 8.12
C ASP A 102 -6.31 6.96 9.58
N MET A 103 -5.15 7.42 10.04
CA MET A 103 -4.71 7.21 11.42
C MET A 103 -5.14 8.40 12.28
N ILE A 104 -5.92 8.12 13.32
CA ILE A 104 -6.50 9.09 14.23
C ILE A 104 -6.00 8.79 15.64
N ASP A 105 -5.70 9.81 16.41
CA ASP A 105 -5.34 9.65 17.82
C ASP A 105 -6.55 9.21 18.64
N HIS A 106 -6.39 8.15 19.43
CA HIS A 106 -7.50 7.54 20.17
C HIS A 106 -8.13 8.46 21.22
N HIS A 107 -7.36 9.38 21.80
CA HIS A 107 -7.84 10.26 22.88
C HIS A 107 -8.41 11.57 22.35
N THR A 108 -7.72 12.17 21.38
CA THR A 108 -8.09 13.50 20.88
C THR A 108 -9.02 13.44 19.68
N HIS A 109 -9.11 12.29 19.01
CA HIS A 109 -9.80 12.07 17.72
C HIS A 109 -9.28 12.99 16.60
N GLU A 110 -8.07 13.51 16.76
CA GLU A 110 -7.39 14.31 15.74
C GLU A 110 -6.49 13.43 14.85
N PRO A 111 -6.23 13.85 13.60
CA PRO A 111 -5.30 13.16 12.74
C PRO A 111 -3.90 12.99 13.36
N VAL A 112 -3.36 11.76 13.32
CA VAL A 112 -1.98 11.51 13.81
C VAL A 112 -0.99 12.28 12.91
N PRO A 113 -0.28 13.28 13.43
CA PRO A 113 0.44 14.26 12.62
C PRO A 113 1.65 13.71 11.87
N HIS A 114 2.18 12.58 12.30
CA HIS A 114 3.30 11.88 11.65
C HIS A 114 2.87 10.68 10.81
N SER A 115 1.58 10.39 10.69
CA SER A 115 1.11 9.40 9.73
C SER A 115 1.35 9.90 8.29
N PRO A 116 2.02 9.13 7.40
CA PRO A 116 2.36 9.58 6.05
C PRO A 116 1.16 10.09 5.25
N ARG A 117 0.06 9.36 5.26
CA ARG A 117 -1.15 9.77 4.54
C ARG A 117 -1.76 11.06 5.10
N GLN A 118 -1.72 11.26 6.42
CA GLN A 118 -2.19 12.49 7.07
C GLN A 118 -1.27 13.68 6.79
N MET A 119 0.04 13.45 6.74
CA MET A 119 1.00 14.48 6.34
C MET A 119 0.72 14.96 4.92
N LEU A 120 0.46 14.05 3.99
CA LEU A 120 0.10 14.39 2.61
C LEU A 120 -1.23 15.14 2.55
N LYS A 121 -2.28 14.65 3.20
CA LYS A 121 -3.59 15.33 3.28
C LYS A 121 -3.46 16.76 3.79
N LYS A 122 -2.63 16.99 4.81
CA LYS A 122 -2.36 18.32 5.35
C LYS A 122 -1.72 19.26 4.31
N GLN A 123 -0.76 18.77 3.50
CA GLN A 123 -0.14 19.60 2.46
C GLN A 123 -1.11 19.86 1.29
N VAL A 124 -1.91 18.87 0.90
CA VAL A 124 -2.95 19.06 -0.12
C VAL A 124 -3.98 20.11 0.33
N ALA A 125 -4.43 20.06 1.59
CA ALA A 125 -5.34 21.06 2.13
C ALA A 125 -4.76 22.48 2.04
N ARG A 126 -3.48 22.68 2.38
CA ARG A 126 -2.80 23.98 2.25
C ARG A 126 -2.74 24.48 0.81
N LEU A 127 -2.50 23.60 -0.16
CA LEU A 127 -2.53 23.95 -1.58
C LEU A 127 -3.94 24.32 -2.03
N THR A 128 -4.95 23.58 -1.55
CA THR A 128 -6.36 23.88 -1.84
C THR A 128 -6.77 25.27 -1.32
N GLU A 129 -6.33 25.65 -0.12
CA GLU A 129 -6.53 27.01 0.44
C GLU A 129 -5.90 28.11 -0.44
N MET A 130 -4.84 27.79 -1.18
CA MET A 130 -4.21 28.68 -2.16
C MET A 130 -4.88 28.65 -3.54
N GLY A 131 -5.96 27.87 -3.71
CA GLY A 131 -6.64 27.69 -5.00
C GLY A 131 -5.91 26.74 -5.96
N LEU A 132 -5.00 25.90 -5.47
CA LEU A 132 -4.19 24.97 -6.27
C LEU A 132 -4.64 23.53 -6.04
N THR A 133 -4.64 22.74 -7.11
CA THR A 133 -4.85 21.29 -7.07
C THR A 133 -3.56 20.58 -7.49
N PRO A 134 -2.86 19.88 -6.58
CA PRO A 134 -1.64 19.17 -6.96
C PRO A 134 -1.96 17.90 -7.74
N MET A 135 -1.43 17.81 -8.95
CA MET A 135 -1.46 16.62 -9.79
C MET A 135 -0.08 16.00 -9.80
N MET A 136 0.02 14.69 -9.51
CA MET A 136 1.29 14.01 -9.34
C MET A 136 1.34 12.69 -10.10
N ALA A 137 2.55 12.32 -10.51
CA ALA A 137 2.92 11.00 -11.01
C ALA A 137 4.08 10.45 -10.16
N THR A 138 4.26 9.15 -10.19
CA THR A 138 5.42 8.46 -9.62
C THR A 138 5.78 7.31 -10.54
N GLU A 139 7.04 6.98 -10.62
CA GLU A 139 7.56 5.78 -11.25
C GLU A 139 7.75 4.72 -10.17
N LEU A 140 7.23 3.52 -10.39
CA LEU A 140 7.41 2.39 -9.49
C LEU A 140 8.44 1.47 -10.10
N GLU A 141 9.69 1.61 -9.66
CA GLU A 141 10.81 0.81 -10.10
C GLU A 141 11.19 -0.23 -9.06
N PHE A 142 11.55 -1.43 -9.51
CA PHE A 142 11.97 -2.51 -8.63
C PHE A 142 12.88 -3.49 -9.37
N PHE A 143 13.63 -4.29 -8.59
CA PHE A 143 14.49 -5.34 -9.12
C PHE A 143 13.89 -6.71 -8.90
N LEU A 144 13.97 -7.56 -9.91
CA LEU A 144 13.62 -8.98 -9.84
C LEU A 144 14.89 -9.82 -9.67
N PHE A 145 14.87 -10.74 -8.70
CA PHE A 145 15.96 -11.67 -8.41
C PHE A 145 15.48 -13.12 -8.57
N GLU A 146 16.40 -14.03 -8.98
CA GLU A 146 16.09 -15.45 -9.16
C GLU A 146 15.78 -16.18 -7.85
N LYS A 147 16.39 -15.72 -6.73
CA LYS A 147 16.22 -16.33 -5.42
C LYS A 147 14.94 -15.87 -4.74
N ASN A 148 14.28 -16.76 -4.01
CA ASN A 148 13.20 -16.37 -3.11
C ASN A 148 13.72 -15.57 -1.90
N PHE A 149 12.81 -14.85 -1.24
CA PHE A 149 13.15 -13.96 -0.13
C PHE A 149 13.84 -14.66 1.02
N ASP A 150 13.44 -15.90 1.38
CA ASP A 150 14.04 -16.65 2.49
C ASP A 150 15.49 -17.04 2.21
N ASP A 151 15.82 -17.38 0.97
CA ASP A 151 17.21 -17.68 0.56
C ASP A 151 18.05 -16.40 0.54
N ILE A 152 17.50 -15.30 0.08
CA ILE A 152 18.14 -13.99 0.11
C ILE A 152 18.44 -13.57 1.55
N ARG A 153 17.47 -13.68 2.46
CA ARG A 153 17.66 -13.38 3.89
C ARG A 153 18.72 -14.27 4.54
N ARG A 154 18.70 -15.57 4.27
CA ARG A 154 19.72 -16.52 4.79
C ARG A 154 21.13 -16.20 4.30
N SER A 155 21.28 -15.69 3.09
CA SER A 155 22.57 -15.24 2.56
C SER A 155 23.03 -13.89 3.12
N GLY A 156 22.21 -13.23 3.96
CA GLY A 156 22.48 -11.87 4.43
C GLY A 156 22.43 -10.83 3.31
N PHE A 157 21.52 -11.01 2.35
CA PHE A 157 21.33 -10.16 1.17
C PHE A 157 22.58 -10.10 0.27
N ARG A 158 23.30 -11.24 0.18
CA ARG A 158 24.49 -11.38 -0.66
C ARG A 158 24.21 -12.31 -1.84
N ASP A 159 25.06 -12.23 -2.86
CA ASP A 159 25.01 -13.10 -4.04
C ASP A 159 23.64 -13.06 -4.71
N LEU A 160 23.08 -11.85 -4.86
CA LEU A 160 21.82 -11.61 -5.54
C LEU A 160 22.07 -11.72 -7.05
N THR A 161 21.39 -12.70 -7.67
CA THR A 161 21.40 -12.88 -9.12
C THR A 161 20.15 -12.23 -9.68
N PRO A 162 20.25 -11.16 -10.49
CA PRO A 162 19.10 -10.61 -11.20
C PRO A 162 18.43 -11.65 -12.09
N ILE A 163 17.12 -11.53 -12.31
CA ILE A 163 16.36 -12.45 -13.17
C ILE A 163 16.85 -12.44 -14.62
N SER A 164 17.48 -11.35 -15.05
CA SER A 164 18.06 -11.13 -16.36
C SER A 164 19.56 -10.83 -16.22
N GLY A 165 20.35 -11.31 -17.16
CA GLY A 165 21.80 -11.02 -17.27
C GLY A 165 22.13 -9.90 -18.26
N TYR A 166 21.14 -9.14 -18.71
CA TYR A 166 21.29 -8.11 -19.75
C TYR A 166 20.53 -6.84 -19.35
N ASN A 167 21.07 -5.68 -19.77
CA ASN A 167 20.37 -4.40 -19.61
C ASN A 167 19.06 -4.43 -20.42
N GLU A 168 17.95 -4.10 -19.76
CA GLU A 168 16.60 -4.29 -20.30
C GLU A 168 15.96 -2.98 -20.75
N ASP A 169 16.63 -1.86 -20.62
CA ASP A 169 16.11 -0.52 -20.89
C ASP A 169 15.40 -0.44 -22.26
N TYR A 170 14.08 -0.34 -22.22
CA TYR A 170 13.17 -0.38 -23.37
C TYR A 170 13.30 -1.61 -24.29
N ASN A 171 14.03 -2.65 -23.87
CA ASN A 171 14.29 -3.83 -24.69
C ASN A 171 13.15 -4.86 -24.60
N ILE A 172 12.22 -4.80 -25.53
CA ILE A 172 11.04 -5.67 -25.55
C ILE A 172 11.41 -7.17 -25.61
N LEU A 173 12.46 -7.55 -26.33
CA LEU A 173 12.89 -8.95 -26.40
C LEU A 173 13.34 -9.47 -25.03
N GLN A 174 14.08 -8.67 -24.26
CA GLN A 174 14.53 -9.07 -22.92
C GLN A 174 13.36 -9.12 -21.95
N THR A 175 12.58 -8.05 -21.80
CA THR A 175 11.45 -7.95 -20.88
C THR A 175 10.31 -8.94 -21.19
N THR A 176 10.26 -9.48 -22.41
CA THR A 176 9.34 -10.59 -22.74
C THR A 176 9.60 -11.84 -21.88
N ARG A 177 10.80 -12.01 -21.37
CA ARG A 177 11.18 -13.15 -20.51
C ARG A 177 10.55 -13.06 -19.14
N GLU A 178 10.32 -11.83 -18.65
CA GLU A 178 9.75 -11.49 -17.33
C GLU A 178 8.22 -11.31 -17.39
N GLU A 179 7.57 -11.42 -18.57
CA GLU A 179 6.13 -11.25 -18.73
C GLU A 179 5.28 -12.21 -17.85
N HIS A 180 5.83 -13.32 -17.42
CA HIS A 180 5.16 -14.20 -16.45
C HIS A 180 4.98 -13.56 -15.07
N VAL A 181 5.78 -12.52 -14.72
CA VAL A 181 5.66 -11.68 -13.53
C VAL A 181 4.92 -10.38 -13.87
N MET A 182 5.40 -9.64 -14.88
CA MET A 182 4.94 -8.29 -15.18
C MET A 182 3.49 -8.23 -15.69
N ARG A 183 3.08 -9.20 -16.51
CA ARG A 183 1.71 -9.27 -17.03
C ARG A 183 0.65 -9.48 -15.94
N PRO A 184 0.80 -10.42 -14.98
CA PRO A 184 -0.10 -10.51 -13.84
C PRO A 184 -0.17 -9.20 -13.03
N ILE A 185 0.95 -8.54 -12.76
CA ILE A 185 1.00 -7.27 -12.03
C ILE A 185 0.15 -6.22 -12.75
N ARG A 186 0.41 -5.95 -14.05
CA ARG A 186 -0.39 -4.99 -14.83
C ARG A 186 -1.88 -5.29 -14.80
N ASN A 187 -2.25 -6.54 -15.06
CA ASN A 187 -3.65 -6.93 -15.16
C ASN A 187 -4.38 -6.86 -13.81
N HIS A 188 -3.74 -7.30 -12.74
CA HIS A 188 -4.32 -7.26 -11.41
C HIS A 188 -4.50 -5.83 -10.90
N LEU A 189 -3.48 -4.98 -11.07
CA LEU A 189 -3.58 -3.58 -10.68
C LEU A 189 -4.68 -2.85 -11.48
N PHE A 190 -4.75 -3.07 -12.79
CA PHE A 190 -5.81 -2.52 -13.63
C PHE A 190 -7.20 -2.99 -13.14
N ALA A 191 -7.36 -4.28 -12.86
CA ALA A 191 -8.61 -4.83 -12.34
C ALA A 191 -8.95 -4.34 -10.92
N ALA A 192 -7.95 -3.95 -10.11
CA ALA A 192 -8.13 -3.29 -8.82
C ALA A 192 -8.51 -1.80 -8.94
N GLY A 193 -8.63 -1.27 -10.16
CA GLY A 193 -8.95 0.13 -10.42
C GLY A 193 -7.76 1.08 -10.30
N ILE A 194 -6.53 0.55 -10.38
CA ILE A 194 -5.30 1.35 -10.47
C ILE A 194 -4.98 1.54 -11.95
N PRO A 195 -4.94 2.81 -12.45
CA PRO A 195 -4.82 3.08 -13.87
C PRO A 195 -3.38 2.90 -14.37
N ILE A 196 -2.94 1.64 -14.52
CA ILE A 196 -1.66 1.31 -15.13
C ILE A 196 -1.65 1.72 -16.60
N GLU A 197 -0.62 2.43 -17.03
CA GLU A 197 -0.43 2.83 -18.43
C GLU A 197 0.44 1.82 -19.17
N ASN A 198 1.60 1.48 -18.59
CA ASN A 198 2.55 0.55 -19.19
C ASN A 198 3.49 -0.06 -18.14
N SER A 199 4.34 -0.98 -18.59
CA SER A 199 5.56 -1.40 -17.91
C SER A 199 6.69 -1.50 -18.91
N LYS A 200 7.90 -1.30 -18.47
CA LYS A 200 9.13 -1.42 -19.28
C LYS A 200 10.30 -1.90 -18.43
N GLY A 201 11.32 -2.42 -19.06
CA GLY A 201 12.62 -2.62 -18.43
C GLY A 201 13.32 -1.29 -18.21
N GLU A 202 14.15 -1.24 -17.19
CA GLU A 202 15.02 -0.11 -16.83
C GLU A 202 16.50 -0.37 -17.14
N ALA A 203 17.33 0.63 -16.87
CA ALA A 203 18.71 0.70 -17.31
C ALA A 203 19.67 -0.28 -16.60
N GLU A 204 19.21 -1.14 -15.72
CA GLU A 204 19.98 -2.17 -15.05
C GLU A 204 19.40 -3.57 -15.27
N THR A 205 20.21 -4.60 -15.02
CA THR A 205 19.78 -6.00 -15.16
C THR A 205 18.71 -6.37 -14.14
N GLY A 206 17.57 -6.88 -14.64
CA GLY A 206 16.42 -7.26 -13.81
C GLY A 206 15.67 -6.10 -13.19
N GLN A 207 15.90 -4.87 -13.65
CA GLN A 207 15.16 -3.69 -13.23
C GLN A 207 13.94 -3.47 -14.11
N GLU A 208 12.79 -3.40 -13.50
CA GLU A 208 11.47 -3.19 -14.12
C GLU A 208 10.80 -1.95 -13.59
N GLU A 209 10.00 -1.31 -14.43
CA GLU A 209 9.20 -0.13 -14.09
C GLU A 209 7.72 -0.34 -14.41
N LEU A 210 6.88 0.19 -13.53
CA LEU A 210 5.43 0.32 -13.75
C LEU A 210 5.03 1.79 -13.77
N ASN A 211 4.45 2.23 -14.87
CA ASN A 211 3.90 3.56 -15.01
C ASN A 211 2.40 3.57 -14.67
N ILE A 212 2.07 4.32 -13.64
CA ILE A 212 0.68 4.54 -13.25
C ILE A 212 0.29 5.97 -13.62
N ARG A 213 -0.85 6.14 -14.29
CA ARG A 213 -1.33 7.43 -14.76
C ARG A 213 -1.36 8.45 -13.62
N TYR A 214 -0.97 9.70 -13.91
CA TYR A 214 -1.04 10.81 -12.96
C TYR A 214 -2.47 11.03 -12.44
N ALA A 215 -2.57 11.46 -11.20
CA ALA A 215 -3.83 11.77 -10.53
C ALA A 215 -3.61 12.90 -9.50
N ASP A 216 -4.67 13.27 -8.77
CA ASP A 216 -4.47 14.08 -7.57
C ASP A 216 -3.50 13.38 -6.60
N ALA A 217 -2.84 14.19 -5.76
CA ALA A 217 -1.72 13.69 -4.96
C ALA A 217 -2.10 12.57 -3.99
N ILE A 218 -3.32 12.60 -3.42
CA ILE A 218 -3.77 11.55 -2.47
C ILE A 218 -4.04 10.25 -3.23
N ALA A 219 -4.85 10.29 -4.29
CA ALA A 219 -5.15 9.12 -5.10
C ALA A 219 -3.87 8.51 -5.68
N ARG A 220 -2.91 9.35 -6.08
CA ARG A 220 -1.64 8.87 -6.65
C ARG A 220 -0.78 8.15 -5.62
N ALA A 221 -0.64 8.71 -4.40
CA ALA A 221 0.07 8.06 -3.30
C ALA A 221 -0.59 6.73 -2.91
N ASP A 222 -1.92 6.70 -2.78
CA ASP A 222 -2.69 5.49 -2.50
C ASP A 222 -2.47 4.41 -3.58
N HIS A 223 -2.49 4.78 -4.86
CA HIS A 223 -2.24 3.85 -5.97
C HIS A 223 -0.83 3.26 -5.93
N HIS A 224 0.18 4.11 -5.71
CA HIS A 224 1.58 3.66 -5.64
C HIS A 224 1.81 2.69 -4.47
N THR A 225 1.23 2.99 -3.32
CA THR A 225 1.39 2.15 -2.12
C THR A 225 0.73 0.77 -2.27
N ILE A 226 -0.36 0.69 -3.06
CA ILE A 226 -1.06 -0.58 -3.32
C ILE A 226 -0.36 -1.40 -4.41
N ALA A 227 0.27 -0.73 -5.36
CA ALA A 227 1.01 -1.37 -6.45
C ALA A 227 2.29 -2.03 -5.96
#